data_100e5ca4abf22f1dbe490bbec9b94057
#
_entry.id   100e5ca4abf22f1dbe490bbec9b94057
#
_cell.length_a   1.000
_cell.length_b   1.000
_cell.length_c   1.000
_cell.angle_alpha   90.00
_cell.angle_beta   90.00
_cell.angle_gamma   90.00
#
_symmetry.space_group_name_H-M   'P 1'
#
loop_
_entity.id
_entity.type
_entity.pdbx_description
1 polymer ?
#
loop_
_entity_poly.entity_id
_entity_poly.type
_entity_poly.pdbx_seq_one_letter_code
_entity_poly.pdbx_strand_id
1 'polypeptide(L)'
;MKERIHKFKQADSFILLDVNSGAVHVVDEMIYDIMDVFDGANDRAVVDALGAKYPRAELSEALEELHELMALGELFAPDIDVPPTFSQKGLVKSLCLMVAQDCNLRCKYCFGDGGNYGMERAVMTPEVGCRAVDFLIEGSGPRKHCEIDFFGGEPLLNMKTIKKVTEHIRRREKETGKIFKLTLTTNGILLSDANIAWLNENDFSLVLSLDGRRETNDAMRPDVGGHGTYDRIVENFRRCLASRAGGDWDYRGVYTYLRGTYTKRNLDFTEDVLSMHDAGFNILSVEPVVLKDSPLALLEEDLPRIREEYDRLAAAYMERHRAGRGFFFFHFNMDLSNGPCVAKRLSGCGAGHEYFAVAENGDLYPCHQFVGRKRYKLGSIYDGVTDEELPPYFRESHVLNKEKCADCWARFFCSGGCHANADLFHGDIRKPYEVGCEIQKKRLECALYVQALLALEKEEQVQAAL
;
A
#
# COMPACT_ATOMS: atom_id res chain seq x y z
N MET A 1 21.01 -4.97 17.11
CA MET A 1 20.05 -5.28 18.21
C MET A 1 18.67 -4.95 17.68
N LYS A 2 17.68 -5.83 17.85
CA LYS A 2 16.31 -5.56 17.38
C LYS A 2 15.77 -4.30 18.06
N GLU A 3 15.29 -3.36 17.28
CA GLU A 3 14.63 -2.17 17.80
C GLU A 3 13.26 -2.58 18.37
N ARG A 4 13.05 -2.39 19.66
CA ARG A 4 11.81 -2.72 20.38
C ARG A 4 10.89 -1.53 20.50
N ILE A 5 11.46 -0.37 20.79
CA ILE A 5 10.74 0.89 20.91
C ILE A 5 11.26 1.83 19.84
N HIS A 6 10.35 2.41 19.06
CA HIS A 6 10.67 3.51 18.17
C HIS A 6 10.05 4.79 18.71
N LYS A 7 10.88 5.82 18.88
CA LYS A 7 10.43 7.14 19.33
C LYS A 7 10.77 8.21 18.31
N PHE A 8 9.86 9.12 18.11
CA PHE A 8 10.06 10.24 17.21
C PHE A 8 9.27 11.46 17.65
N LYS A 9 9.73 12.63 17.21
CA LYS A 9 9.02 13.91 17.38
C LYS A 9 8.48 14.36 16.05
N GLN A 10 7.20 14.75 16.04
CA GLN A 10 6.57 15.37 14.87
C GLN A 10 5.70 16.55 15.30
N ALA A 11 5.95 17.74 14.74
CA ALA A 11 5.44 19.01 15.23
C ALA A 11 5.75 19.15 16.75
N ASP A 12 4.75 19.39 17.57
CA ASP A 12 4.89 19.52 19.01
C ASP A 12 4.59 18.24 19.81
N SER A 13 4.42 17.11 19.11
CA SER A 13 4.06 15.83 19.72
C SER A 13 5.26 14.89 19.79
N PHE A 14 5.41 14.21 20.93
CA PHE A 14 6.36 13.13 21.16
C PHE A 14 5.62 11.81 21.10
N ILE A 15 6.09 10.86 20.29
CA ILE A 15 5.39 9.61 20.02
C ILE A 15 6.32 8.43 20.27
N LEU A 16 5.79 7.43 20.96
CA LEU A 16 6.41 6.13 21.17
C LEU A 16 5.61 5.05 20.47
N LEU A 17 6.30 4.14 19.81
CA LEU A 17 5.73 2.93 19.23
C LEU A 17 6.43 1.73 19.86
N ASP A 18 5.67 0.84 20.51
CA ASP A 18 6.15 -0.51 20.78
C ASP A 18 6.05 -1.35 19.50
N VAL A 19 7.20 -1.79 19.00
CA VAL A 19 7.29 -2.41 17.66
C VAL A 19 6.59 -3.78 17.60
N ASN A 20 6.56 -4.50 18.71
CA ASN A 20 6.05 -5.86 18.76
C ASN A 20 4.54 -5.90 19.04
N SER A 21 4.05 -5.13 20.00
CA SER A 21 2.60 -5.01 20.25
C SER A 21 1.90 -4.14 19.23
N GLY A 22 2.60 -3.11 18.68
CA GLY A 22 2.04 -2.07 17.83
C GLY A 22 1.30 -0.98 18.64
N ALA A 23 1.42 -0.96 19.96
CA ALA A 23 0.91 0.09 20.80
C ALA A 23 1.61 1.43 20.51
N VAL A 24 0.82 2.50 20.46
CA VAL A 24 1.30 3.85 20.17
C VAL A 24 0.88 4.78 21.31
N HIS A 25 1.86 5.48 21.89
CA HIS A 25 1.65 6.39 23.00
C HIS A 25 2.07 7.81 22.59
N VAL A 26 1.21 8.79 22.85
CA VAL A 26 1.59 10.20 22.83
C VAL A 26 2.02 10.57 24.23
N VAL A 27 3.25 11.06 24.37
CA VAL A 27 3.91 11.28 25.65
C VAL A 27 4.41 12.71 25.79
N ASP A 28 4.81 13.10 27.00
CA ASP A 28 5.49 14.35 27.23
C ASP A 28 7.00 14.26 26.96
N GLU A 29 7.70 15.39 27.09
CA GLU A 29 9.14 15.47 26.86
C GLU A 29 9.93 14.65 27.90
N MET A 30 9.44 14.53 29.13
CA MET A 30 10.12 13.79 30.19
C MET A 30 10.12 12.30 29.90
N ILE A 31 8.96 11.72 29.56
CA ILE A 31 8.84 10.31 29.14
C ILE A 31 9.69 10.07 27.90
N TYR A 32 9.65 11.00 26.92
CA TYR A 32 10.46 10.88 25.72
C TYR A 32 11.96 10.83 26.00
N ASP A 33 12.47 11.62 26.97
CA ASP A 33 13.85 11.60 27.41
C ASP A 33 14.16 10.33 28.20
N ILE A 34 13.24 9.88 29.06
CA ILE A 34 13.41 8.63 29.83
C ILE A 34 13.70 7.47 28.88
N MET A 35 13.03 7.41 27.75
CA MET A 35 13.20 6.34 26.74
C MET A 35 14.57 6.34 26.05
N ASP A 36 15.45 7.32 26.28
CA ASP A 36 16.86 7.25 25.86
C ASP A 36 17.72 6.40 26.78
N VAL A 37 17.28 6.24 28.01
CA VAL A 37 18.06 5.58 29.08
C VAL A 37 17.39 4.30 29.58
N PHE A 38 16.07 4.27 29.59
CA PHE A 38 15.27 3.17 30.11
C PHE A 38 15.30 1.94 29.19
N ASP A 39 15.75 0.82 29.73
CA ASP A 39 15.86 -0.47 29.03
C ASP A 39 14.77 -1.48 29.47
N GLY A 40 13.82 -1.02 30.28
CA GLY A 40 12.74 -1.86 30.85
C GLY A 40 13.10 -2.51 32.20
N ALA A 41 14.30 -2.26 32.78
CA ALA A 41 14.71 -2.93 33.98
C ALA A 41 15.51 -2.06 34.99
N ASN A 42 16.10 -0.94 34.55
CA ASN A 42 17.06 -0.19 35.36
C ASN A 42 16.60 1.25 35.66
N ASP A 43 15.63 1.39 36.57
CA ASP A 43 15.10 2.68 37.02
C ASP A 43 16.16 3.60 37.60
N ARG A 44 17.15 3.01 38.31
CA ARG A 44 18.23 3.78 38.90
C ARG A 44 19.08 4.51 37.86
N ALA A 45 19.33 3.88 36.72
CA ALA A 45 20.05 4.52 35.62
C ALA A 45 19.32 5.76 35.09
N VAL A 46 17.97 5.70 35.00
CA VAL A 46 17.14 6.85 34.61
C VAL A 46 17.23 7.99 35.61
N VAL A 47 17.07 7.68 36.92
CA VAL A 47 17.17 8.70 37.99
C VAL A 47 18.57 9.32 38.07
N ASP A 48 19.62 8.51 37.89
CA ASP A 48 21.01 9.01 37.91
C ASP A 48 21.31 9.88 36.68
N ALA A 49 20.76 9.55 35.50
CA ALA A 49 20.98 10.31 34.27
C ALA A 49 20.14 11.59 34.16
N LEU A 50 18.88 11.53 34.57
CA LEU A 50 17.92 12.62 34.35
C LEU A 50 17.56 13.43 35.58
N GLY A 51 18.01 13.02 36.78
CA GLY A 51 17.70 13.69 38.04
C GLY A 51 18.25 15.12 38.18
N ALA A 52 19.13 15.56 37.26
CA ALA A 52 19.54 16.96 37.16
C ALA A 52 18.57 17.81 36.31
N LYS A 53 17.81 17.19 35.41
CA LYS A 53 16.84 17.87 34.53
C LYS A 53 15.41 17.82 35.07
N TYR A 54 15.03 16.72 35.75
CA TYR A 54 13.66 16.50 36.24
C TYR A 54 13.64 16.19 37.75
N PRO A 55 12.58 16.58 38.50
CA PRO A 55 12.38 16.21 39.87
C PRO A 55 12.31 14.69 40.07
N ARG A 56 12.99 14.17 41.11
CA ARG A 56 13.01 12.72 41.35
C ARG A 56 11.61 12.10 41.57
N ALA A 57 10.68 12.85 42.17
CA ALA A 57 9.32 12.37 42.39
C ALA A 57 8.59 12.15 41.06
N GLU A 58 8.69 13.09 40.12
CA GLU A 58 8.11 12.99 38.81
C GLU A 58 8.72 11.86 37.96
N LEU A 59 10.05 11.69 38.05
CA LEU A 59 10.72 10.54 37.39
C LEU A 59 10.24 9.20 37.97
N SER A 60 9.98 9.11 39.28
CA SER A 60 9.47 7.87 39.90
C SER A 60 8.04 7.58 39.45
N GLU A 61 7.17 8.57 39.39
CA GLU A 61 5.78 8.44 38.88
C GLU A 61 5.76 8.00 37.44
N ALA A 62 6.56 8.64 36.59
CA ALA A 62 6.71 8.26 35.19
C ALA A 62 7.21 6.82 35.00
N LEU A 63 8.17 6.38 35.82
CA LEU A 63 8.65 5.00 35.78
C LEU A 63 7.60 3.99 36.23
N GLU A 64 6.76 4.34 37.21
CA GLU A 64 5.62 3.50 37.63
C GLU A 64 4.62 3.33 36.46
N GLU A 65 4.25 4.41 35.76
CA GLU A 65 3.39 4.34 34.56
C GLU A 65 4.00 3.48 33.46
N LEU A 66 5.31 3.62 33.17
CA LEU A 66 5.99 2.79 32.19
C LEU A 66 5.98 1.30 32.55
N HIS A 67 6.17 0.98 33.86
CA HIS A 67 6.04 -0.40 34.33
C HIS A 67 4.61 -0.95 34.21
N GLU A 68 3.57 -0.12 34.39
CA GLU A 68 2.19 -0.51 34.16
C GLU A 68 1.96 -0.86 32.67
N LEU A 69 2.44 -0.02 31.73
CA LEU A 69 2.36 -0.31 30.30
C LEU A 69 3.11 -1.60 29.92
N MET A 70 4.26 -1.88 30.56
CA MET A 70 4.97 -3.14 30.39
C MET A 70 4.16 -4.34 30.89
N ALA A 71 3.50 -4.20 32.03
CA ALA A 71 2.65 -5.26 32.58
C ALA A 71 1.43 -5.55 31.71
N LEU A 72 0.90 -4.53 31.00
CA LEU A 72 -0.16 -4.66 30.01
C LEU A 72 0.33 -5.23 28.67
N GLY A 73 1.65 -5.33 28.46
CA GLY A 73 2.24 -5.78 27.18
C GLY A 73 2.19 -4.72 26.08
N GLU A 74 2.04 -3.46 26.45
CA GLU A 74 1.97 -2.30 25.54
C GLU A 74 3.32 -1.56 25.42
N LEU A 75 4.31 -1.96 26.22
CA LEU A 75 5.69 -1.45 26.18
C LEU A 75 6.66 -2.62 26.38
N PHE A 76 7.77 -2.65 25.64
CA PHE A 76 8.76 -3.74 25.63
C PHE A 76 8.14 -5.14 25.43
N ALA A 77 7.07 -5.23 24.64
CA ALA A 77 6.40 -6.47 24.33
C ALA A 77 7.37 -7.56 23.82
N PRO A 78 7.09 -8.86 24.12
CA PRO A 78 7.97 -9.95 23.70
C PRO A 78 8.10 -10.05 22.19
N ASP A 79 9.19 -10.65 21.73
CA ASP A 79 9.42 -10.90 20.31
C ASP A 79 8.31 -11.80 19.73
N ILE A 80 7.95 -11.53 18.49
CA ILE A 80 6.94 -12.28 17.75
C ILE A 80 7.63 -13.37 16.92
N ASP A 81 7.17 -14.59 17.07
CA ASP A 81 7.60 -15.75 16.28
C ASP A 81 6.78 -15.88 14.99
N VAL A 82 7.42 -16.47 13.96
CA VAL A 82 6.71 -16.81 12.72
C VAL A 82 5.69 -17.89 13.02
N PRO A 83 4.39 -17.68 12.75
CA PRO A 83 3.41 -18.72 12.94
C PRO A 83 3.74 -19.96 12.09
N PRO A 84 3.65 -21.20 12.64
CA PRO A 84 3.95 -22.44 11.91
C PRO A 84 3.15 -22.58 10.60
N THR A 85 1.93 -22.00 10.55
CA THR A 85 1.06 -22.00 9.36
C THR A 85 1.59 -21.13 8.23
N PHE A 86 2.48 -20.18 8.52
CA PHE A 86 3.06 -19.30 7.50
C PHE A 86 3.94 -20.04 6.50
N SER A 87 4.65 -21.09 6.95
CA SER A 87 5.52 -21.92 6.10
C SER A 87 4.77 -22.94 5.24
N GLN A 88 3.46 -23.11 5.45
CA GLN A 88 2.66 -24.06 4.68
C GLN A 88 2.39 -23.52 3.26
N LYS A 89 2.17 -24.44 2.30
CA LYS A 89 1.80 -24.07 0.93
C LYS A 89 0.54 -23.21 0.95
N GLY A 90 0.67 -21.96 0.52
CA GLY A 90 -0.42 -21.00 0.48
C GLY A 90 -1.53 -21.42 -0.50
N LEU A 91 -2.75 -20.99 -0.21
CA LEU A 91 -3.86 -21.08 -1.16
C LEU A 91 -3.82 -19.84 -2.05
N VAL A 92 -4.14 -19.99 -3.33
CA VAL A 92 -4.25 -18.85 -4.24
C VAL A 92 -5.41 -17.96 -3.78
N LYS A 93 -5.12 -16.72 -3.51
CA LYS A 93 -6.06 -15.73 -2.97
C LYS A 93 -6.59 -14.80 -4.06
N SER A 94 -5.67 -14.37 -4.94
CA SER A 94 -5.99 -13.34 -5.92
C SER A 94 -5.14 -13.47 -7.19
N LEU A 95 -5.70 -12.99 -8.30
CA LEU A 95 -5.01 -12.88 -9.59
C LEU A 95 -5.08 -11.45 -10.12
N CYS A 96 -3.99 -11.02 -10.76
CA CYS A 96 -3.93 -9.83 -11.58
C CYS A 96 -3.94 -10.28 -13.06
N LEU A 97 -5.01 -10.01 -13.78
CA LEU A 97 -5.14 -10.35 -15.19
C LEU A 97 -4.60 -9.22 -16.06
N MET A 98 -3.52 -9.48 -16.79
CA MET A 98 -2.91 -8.55 -17.74
C MET A 98 -3.73 -8.56 -19.04
N VAL A 99 -4.95 -7.98 -18.99
CA VAL A 99 -5.93 -8.10 -20.07
C VAL A 99 -5.52 -7.36 -21.35
N ALA A 100 -4.66 -6.34 -21.25
CA ALA A 100 -4.12 -5.62 -22.38
C ALA A 100 -2.64 -5.29 -22.16
N GLN A 101 -1.78 -5.80 -23.01
CA GLN A 101 -0.37 -5.44 -23.08
C GLN A 101 -0.13 -4.31 -24.09
N ASP A 102 -0.95 -3.28 -23.98
CA ASP A 102 -0.85 -2.01 -24.71
C ASP A 102 -1.53 -0.91 -23.88
N CYS A 103 -1.16 0.34 -24.14
CA CYS A 103 -1.72 1.50 -23.47
C CYS A 103 -1.89 2.66 -24.46
N ASN A 104 -2.92 3.45 -24.24
CA ASN A 104 -3.18 4.68 -24.98
C ASN A 104 -2.47 5.91 -24.38
N LEU A 105 -1.70 5.73 -23.29
CA LEU A 105 -0.79 6.73 -22.72
C LEU A 105 0.68 6.31 -22.88
N ARG A 106 1.58 7.29 -22.69
CA ARG A 106 3.04 7.12 -22.68
C ARG A 106 3.63 7.77 -21.45
N CYS A 107 3.23 7.27 -20.27
CA CYS A 107 3.72 7.79 -18.99
C CYS A 107 5.23 7.64 -18.90
N LYS A 108 5.94 8.72 -18.57
CA LYS A 108 7.42 8.76 -18.59
C LYS A 108 8.07 7.89 -17.51
N TYR A 109 7.33 7.55 -16.47
CA TYR A 109 7.77 6.68 -15.37
C TYR A 109 7.20 5.24 -15.47
N CYS A 110 6.58 4.87 -16.60
CA CYS A 110 5.87 3.60 -16.70
C CYS A 110 6.81 2.40 -16.55
N PHE A 111 6.64 1.61 -15.51
CA PHE A 111 7.40 0.38 -15.30
C PHE A 111 7.02 -0.73 -16.31
N GLY A 112 5.86 -0.64 -16.94
CA GLY A 112 5.37 -1.57 -17.96
C GLY A 112 5.72 -1.14 -19.39
N ASP A 113 6.65 -0.18 -19.60
CA ASP A 113 7.10 0.28 -20.91
C ASP A 113 5.95 0.59 -21.90
N GLY A 114 5.04 1.47 -21.49
CA GLY A 114 3.85 1.80 -22.28
C GLY A 114 2.84 0.65 -22.38
N GLY A 115 2.93 -0.32 -21.47
CA GLY A 115 1.97 -1.41 -21.29
C GLY A 115 2.38 -2.75 -21.90
N ASN A 116 3.50 -2.83 -22.63
CA ASN A 116 3.93 -4.09 -23.26
C ASN A 116 4.83 -4.97 -22.38
N TYR A 117 5.37 -4.43 -21.27
CA TYR A 117 6.22 -5.16 -20.30
C TYR A 117 7.44 -5.82 -20.93
N GLY A 118 7.99 -5.22 -22.00
CA GLY A 118 9.12 -5.77 -22.75
C GLY A 118 8.77 -6.98 -23.63
N MET A 119 7.47 -7.24 -23.84
CA MET A 119 6.93 -8.28 -24.70
C MET A 119 6.25 -7.68 -25.94
N GLU A 120 5.73 -8.51 -26.83
CA GLU A 120 4.91 -8.04 -27.95
C GLU A 120 3.58 -7.48 -27.44
N ARG A 121 3.06 -6.46 -28.15
CA ARG A 121 1.74 -5.91 -27.83
C ARG A 121 0.67 -6.91 -28.19
N ALA A 122 -0.12 -7.29 -27.21
CA ALA A 122 -1.19 -8.26 -27.34
C ALA A 122 -2.33 -7.96 -26.38
N VAL A 123 -3.44 -8.63 -26.55
CA VAL A 123 -4.58 -8.58 -25.63
C VAL A 123 -4.99 -10.00 -25.25
N MET A 124 -5.33 -10.18 -23.98
CA MET A 124 -5.83 -11.46 -23.47
C MET A 124 -7.13 -11.84 -24.16
N THR A 125 -7.25 -13.10 -24.58
CA THR A 125 -8.52 -13.60 -25.11
C THR A 125 -9.51 -13.92 -23.97
N PRO A 126 -10.83 -13.93 -24.22
CA PRO A 126 -11.80 -14.34 -23.22
C PRO A 126 -11.56 -15.75 -22.67
N GLU A 127 -11.08 -16.67 -23.51
CA GLU A 127 -10.80 -18.06 -23.15
C GLU A 127 -9.69 -18.16 -22.11
N VAL A 128 -8.59 -17.40 -22.31
CA VAL A 128 -7.48 -17.30 -21.34
C VAL A 128 -8.00 -16.72 -20.03
N GLY A 129 -8.75 -15.61 -20.09
CA GLY A 129 -9.28 -14.98 -18.89
C GLY A 129 -10.24 -15.88 -18.10
N CYS A 130 -11.13 -16.61 -18.77
CA CYS A 130 -12.04 -17.58 -18.14
C CYS A 130 -11.26 -18.74 -17.51
N ARG A 131 -10.23 -19.28 -18.19
CA ARG A 131 -9.39 -20.35 -17.64
C ARG A 131 -8.60 -19.86 -16.41
N ALA A 132 -8.16 -18.59 -16.38
CA ALA A 132 -7.53 -17.99 -15.22
C ALA A 132 -8.46 -17.94 -13.99
N VAL A 133 -9.75 -17.63 -14.21
CA VAL A 133 -10.78 -17.71 -13.14
C VAL A 133 -10.89 -19.13 -12.60
N ASP A 134 -10.97 -20.13 -13.47
CA ASP A 134 -11.06 -21.53 -13.06
C ASP A 134 -9.79 -21.98 -12.32
N PHE A 135 -8.61 -21.57 -12.76
CA PHE A 135 -7.34 -21.78 -12.05
C PHE A 135 -7.38 -21.20 -10.62
N LEU A 136 -7.91 -19.97 -10.45
CA LEU A 136 -8.06 -19.37 -9.12
C LEU A 136 -9.02 -20.18 -8.24
N ILE A 137 -10.14 -20.64 -8.78
CA ILE A 137 -11.10 -21.46 -8.04
C ILE A 137 -10.45 -22.77 -7.58
N GLU A 138 -9.74 -23.46 -8.47
CA GLU A 138 -9.01 -24.70 -8.20
C GLU A 138 -7.94 -24.48 -7.11
N GLY A 139 -7.14 -23.41 -7.23
CA GLY A 139 -6.04 -23.10 -6.32
C GLY A 139 -6.45 -22.49 -4.98
N SER A 140 -7.67 -21.98 -4.86
CA SER A 140 -8.14 -21.29 -3.64
C SER A 140 -8.69 -22.24 -2.55
N GLY A 141 -8.86 -23.53 -2.85
CA GLY A 141 -9.34 -24.54 -1.88
C GLY A 141 -10.62 -24.10 -1.15
N PRO A 142 -10.65 -24.16 0.20
CA PRO A 142 -11.84 -23.79 0.99
C PRO A 142 -12.06 -22.26 1.12
N ARG A 143 -11.18 -21.41 0.59
CA ARG A 143 -11.31 -19.95 0.67
C ARG A 143 -12.58 -19.50 -0.05
N LYS A 144 -13.46 -18.80 0.66
CA LYS A 144 -14.71 -18.29 0.11
C LYS A 144 -14.51 -17.01 -0.72
N HIS A 145 -13.67 -16.10 -0.26
CA HIS A 145 -13.43 -14.80 -0.91
C HIS A 145 -12.16 -14.85 -1.78
N CYS A 146 -12.33 -14.55 -3.06
CA CYS A 146 -11.29 -14.44 -4.07
C CYS A 146 -11.27 -13.03 -4.66
N GLU A 147 -10.12 -12.60 -5.19
CA GLU A 147 -9.98 -11.27 -5.78
C GLU A 147 -9.41 -11.38 -7.20
N ILE A 148 -9.91 -10.57 -8.11
CA ILE A 148 -9.39 -10.43 -9.47
C ILE A 148 -9.19 -8.96 -9.78
N ASP A 149 -7.94 -8.60 -10.12
CA ASP A 149 -7.57 -7.28 -10.59
C ASP A 149 -7.44 -7.30 -12.11
N PHE A 150 -8.23 -6.50 -12.80
CA PHE A 150 -8.06 -6.26 -14.23
C PHE A 150 -7.04 -5.15 -14.43
N PHE A 151 -5.93 -5.49 -15.06
CA PHE A 151 -4.75 -4.66 -15.20
C PHE A 151 -4.13 -4.79 -16.61
N GLY A 152 -2.92 -4.26 -16.75
CA GLY A 152 -2.11 -4.29 -17.97
C GLY A 152 -1.50 -2.93 -18.27
N GLY A 153 -1.48 -2.52 -19.54
CA GLY A 153 -1.22 -1.15 -19.93
C GLY A 153 -2.45 -0.27 -19.64
N GLU A 154 -3.51 -0.44 -20.45
CA GLU A 154 -4.83 0.12 -20.16
C GLU A 154 -5.91 -0.98 -20.37
N PRO A 155 -6.49 -1.50 -19.29
CA PRO A 155 -7.42 -2.62 -19.38
C PRO A 155 -8.69 -2.31 -20.18
N LEU A 156 -9.16 -1.05 -20.19
CA LEU A 156 -10.35 -0.66 -20.94
C LEU A 156 -10.19 -0.77 -22.48
N LEU A 157 -8.96 -0.96 -22.99
CA LEU A 157 -8.74 -1.33 -24.39
C LEU A 157 -9.34 -2.71 -24.73
N ASN A 158 -9.52 -3.56 -23.71
CA ASN A 158 -10.05 -4.92 -23.90
C ASN A 158 -11.35 -5.17 -23.12
N MET A 159 -12.28 -4.21 -23.17
CA MET A 159 -13.60 -4.35 -22.52
C MET A 159 -14.37 -5.61 -22.94
N LYS A 160 -14.14 -6.11 -24.17
CA LYS A 160 -14.76 -7.35 -24.64
C LYS A 160 -14.38 -8.53 -23.75
N THR A 161 -13.10 -8.71 -23.46
CA THR A 161 -12.61 -9.78 -22.59
C THR A 161 -13.05 -9.56 -21.14
N ILE A 162 -12.94 -8.32 -20.62
CA ILE A 162 -13.40 -8.01 -19.26
C ILE A 162 -14.86 -8.42 -19.07
N LYS A 163 -15.74 -8.06 -19.99
CA LYS A 163 -17.16 -8.44 -19.93
C LYS A 163 -17.37 -9.96 -19.91
N LYS A 164 -16.69 -10.69 -20.80
CA LYS A 164 -16.82 -12.15 -20.88
C LYS A 164 -16.26 -12.87 -19.65
N VAL A 165 -15.16 -12.42 -19.13
CA VAL A 165 -14.56 -12.96 -17.88
C VAL A 165 -15.49 -12.68 -16.69
N THR A 166 -16.08 -11.50 -16.61
CA THR A 166 -17.04 -11.14 -15.56
C THR A 166 -18.31 -12.00 -15.63
N GLU A 167 -18.87 -12.22 -16.83
CA GLU A 167 -20.00 -13.15 -17.02
C GLU A 167 -19.64 -14.57 -16.52
N HIS A 168 -18.43 -15.05 -16.84
CA HIS A 168 -17.94 -16.34 -16.37
C HIS A 168 -17.80 -16.37 -14.85
N ILE A 169 -17.21 -15.35 -14.23
CA ILE A 169 -17.09 -15.20 -12.77
C ILE A 169 -18.47 -15.33 -12.11
N ARG A 170 -19.47 -14.53 -12.56
CA ARG A 170 -20.81 -14.53 -11.96
C ARG A 170 -21.52 -15.89 -12.09
N ARG A 171 -21.24 -16.65 -13.15
CA ARG A 171 -21.70 -18.04 -13.26
C ARG A 171 -20.99 -18.94 -12.27
N ARG A 172 -19.65 -18.87 -12.20
CA ARG A 172 -18.84 -19.71 -11.31
C ARG A 172 -19.12 -19.46 -9.82
N GLU A 173 -19.44 -18.21 -9.43
CA GLU A 173 -19.90 -17.88 -8.07
C GLU A 173 -21.12 -18.71 -7.67
N LYS A 174 -22.11 -18.82 -8.57
CA LYS A 174 -23.34 -19.62 -8.32
C LYS A 174 -23.06 -21.11 -8.22
N GLU A 175 -22.11 -21.62 -8.98
CA GLU A 175 -21.75 -23.03 -9.02
C GLU A 175 -20.88 -23.47 -7.81
N THR A 176 -20.01 -22.58 -7.31
CA THR A 176 -18.98 -22.91 -6.32
C THR A 176 -19.23 -22.31 -4.93
N GLY A 177 -20.14 -21.35 -4.80
CA GLY A 177 -20.37 -20.58 -3.59
C GLY A 177 -19.24 -19.60 -3.23
N LYS A 178 -18.27 -19.40 -4.12
CA LYS A 178 -17.22 -18.40 -3.94
C LYS A 178 -17.77 -16.99 -4.18
N ILE A 179 -17.10 -16.00 -3.65
CA ILE A 179 -17.43 -14.56 -3.79
C ILE A 179 -16.19 -13.88 -4.36
N PHE A 180 -16.35 -13.23 -5.52
CA PHE A 180 -15.26 -12.52 -6.18
C PHE A 180 -15.38 -11.01 -5.98
N LYS A 181 -14.32 -10.40 -5.47
CA LYS A 181 -14.10 -8.97 -5.54
C LYS A 181 -13.37 -8.63 -6.84
N LEU A 182 -13.92 -7.69 -7.60
CA LEU A 182 -13.38 -7.25 -8.88
C LEU A 182 -12.80 -5.85 -8.74
N THR A 183 -11.56 -5.67 -9.19
CA THR A 183 -10.88 -4.38 -9.22
C THR A 183 -10.39 -4.09 -10.64
N LEU A 184 -10.40 -2.83 -11.03
CA LEU A 184 -9.88 -2.38 -12.32
C LEU A 184 -9.07 -1.09 -12.11
N THR A 185 -7.82 -1.09 -12.59
CA THR A 185 -6.97 0.10 -12.58
C THR A 185 -6.99 0.74 -13.98
N THR A 186 -7.36 2.00 -14.08
CA THR A 186 -7.45 2.69 -15.38
C THR A 186 -6.85 4.10 -15.34
N ASN A 187 -6.32 4.52 -16.49
CA ASN A 187 -5.91 5.90 -16.72
C ASN A 187 -7.11 6.83 -17.05
N GLY A 188 -8.30 6.31 -17.16
CA GLY A 188 -9.55 7.07 -17.30
C GLY A 188 -9.88 7.59 -18.69
N ILE A 189 -8.98 7.54 -19.66
CA ILE A 189 -9.24 8.07 -21.01
C ILE A 189 -10.42 7.39 -21.70
N LEU A 190 -10.63 6.11 -21.43
CA LEU A 190 -11.69 5.29 -22.04
C LEU A 190 -12.92 5.08 -21.12
N LEU A 191 -13.03 5.83 -20.02
CA LEU A 191 -14.21 5.83 -19.14
C LEU A 191 -15.37 6.60 -19.81
N SER A 192 -16.00 5.97 -20.80
CA SER A 192 -17.27 6.43 -21.37
C SER A 192 -18.43 6.17 -20.39
N ASP A 193 -19.58 6.85 -20.60
CA ASP A 193 -20.77 6.62 -19.77
C ASP A 193 -21.24 5.16 -19.81
N ALA A 194 -21.13 4.52 -20.97
CA ALA A 194 -21.46 3.11 -21.13
C ALA A 194 -20.51 2.19 -20.33
N ASN A 195 -19.20 2.49 -20.29
CA ASN A 195 -18.24 1.74 -19.49
C ASN A 195 -18.46 1.99 -18.00
N ILE A 196 -18.71 3.23 -17.59
CA ILE A 196 -19.03 3.58 -16.20
C ILE A 196 -20.27 2.83 -15.72
N ALA A 197 -21.37 2.90 -16.46
CA ALA A 197 -22.61 2.21 -16.12
C ALA A 197 -22.39 0.71 -15.95
N TRP A 198 -21.71 0.07 -16.90
CA TRP A 198 -21.44 -1.36 -16.85
C TRP A 198 -20.54 -1.76 -15.66
N LEU A 199 -19.48 -0.98 -15.35
CA LEU A 199 -18.60 -1.22 -14.22
C LEU A 199 -19.37 -1.09 -12.88
N ASN A 200 -20.31 -0.14 -12.79
CA ASN A 200 -21.17 0.03 -11.62
C ASN A 200 -22.15 -1.13 -11.46
N GLU A 201 -22.81 -1.58 -12.54
CA GLU A 201 -23.72 -2.73 -12.52
C GLU A 201 -23.05 -4.03 -12.08
N ASN A 202 -21.72 -4.14 -12.27
CA ASN A 202 -20.95 -5.35 -11.95
C ASN A 202 -20.08 -5.22 -10.69
N ASP A 203 -20.28 -4.17 -9.86
CA ASP A 203 -19.60 -3.97 -8.59
C ASP A 203 -18.06 -3.89 -8.66
N PHE A 204 -17.56 -3.21 -9.69
CA PHE A 204 -16.11 -3.01 -9.81
C PHE A 204 -15.59 -1.95 -8.84
N SER A 205 -14.58 -2.32 -8.04
CA SER A 205 -13.71 -1.34 -7.40
C SER A 205 -12.80 -0.70 -8.45
N LEU A 206 -12.58 0.62 -8.36
CA LEU A 206 -11.80 1.35 -9.35
C LEU A 206 -10.59 2.04 -8.73
N VAL A 207 -9.44 1.83 -9.35
CA VAL A 207 -8.21 2.59 -9.10
C VAL A 207 -8.03 3.55 -10.28
N LEU A 208 -8.19 4.85 -10.01
CA LEU A 208 -8.19 5.90 -11.00
C LEU A 208 -6.84 6.64 -10.99
N SER A 209 -6.10 6.56 -12.09
CA SER A 209 -4.72 7.06 -12.14
C SER A 209 -4.67 8.55 -12.48
N LEU A 210 -4.24 9.39 -11.52
CA LEU A 210 -4.02 10.84 -11.68
C LEU A 210 -2.87 11.29 -10.78
N ASP A 211 -1.92 12.07 -11.32
CA ASP A 211 -0.70 12.44 -10.59
C ASP A 211 -0.80 13.77 -9.80
N GLY A 212 -1.96 14.42 -9.79
CA GLY A 212 -2.14 15.66 -9.06
C GLY A 212 -2.50 16.84 -9.94
N ARG A 213 -1.75 17.97 -9.82
CA ARG A 213 -1.96 19.18 -10.61
C ARG A 213 -1.87 18.91 -12.10
N ARG A 214 -2.51 19.78 -12.91
CA ARG A 214 -2.50 19.70 -14.37
C ARG A 214 -1.09 19.58 -14.95
N GLU A 215 -0.22 20.50 -14.56
CA GLU A 215 1.16 20.53 -15.04
C GLU A 215 1.95 19.27 -14.69
N THR A 216 1.75 18.72 -13.48
CA THR A 216 2.36 17.47 -13.05
C THR A 216 1.86 16.31 -13.89
N ASN A 217 0.53 16.16 -14.01
CA ASN A 217 -0.08 15.07 -14.76
C ASN A 217 0.30 15.12 -16.25
N ASP A 218 0.17 16.27 -16.89
CA ASP A 218 0.39 16.40 -18.34
C ASP A 218 1.88 16.25 -18.70
N ALA A 219 2.78 16.67 -17.80
CA ALA A 219 4.21 16.44 -17.97
C ALA A 219 4.59 14.96 -17.88
N MET A 220 3.91 14.16 -17.04
CA MET A 220 4.26 12.77 -16.75
C MET A 220 3.43 11.76 -17.52
N ARG A 221 2.18 12.06 -17.88
CA ARG A 221 1.20 11.13 -18.45
C ARG A 221 0.64 11.61 -19.81
N PRO A 222 1.49 11.90 -20.81
CA PRO A 222 1.01 12.28 -22.14
C PRO A 222 0.32 11.10 -22.82
N ASP A 223 -0.56 11.40 -23.77
CA ASP A 223 -1.11 10.42 -24.70
C ASP A 223 -0.04 9.95 -25.71
N VAL A 224 -0.42 9.02 -26.60
CA VAL A 224 0.50 8.52 -27.65
C VAL A 224 0.92 9.61 -28.66
N GLY A 225 0.18 10.71 -28.75
CA GLY A 225 0.51 11.89 -29.57
C GLY A 225 1.35 12.93 -28.84
N GLY A 226 1.66 12.71 -27.55
CA GLY A 226 2.41 13.65 -26.73
C GLY A 226 1.58 14.78 -26.11
N HIS A 227 0.24 14.72 -26.20
CA HIS A 227 -0.65 15.76 -25.65
C HIS A 227 -0.96 15.52 -24.18
N GLY A 228 -1.25 16.61 -23.44
CA GLY A 228 -1.74 16.54 -22.06
C GLY A 228 -3.09 15.81 -21.95
N THR A 229 -3.31 15.15 -20.82
CA THR A 229 -4.47 14.27 -20.62
C THR A 229 -5.35 14.66 -19.44
N TYR A 230 -4.90 15.64 -18.63
CA TYR A 230 -5.51 16.02 -17.35
C TYR A 230 -7.02 16.33 -17.48
N ASP A 231 -7.40 17.26 -18.36
CA ASP A 231 -8.79 17.70 -18.48
C ASP A 231 -9.75 16.54 -18.78
N ARG A 232 -9.36 15.70 -19.75
CA ARG A 232 -10.14 14.55 -20.14
C ARG A 232 -10.27 13.52 -19.02
N ILE A 233 -9.16 13.27 -18.29
CA ILE A 233 -9.15 12.33 -17.17
C ILE A 233 -10.03 12.85 -16.04
N VAL A 234 -9.85 14.10 -15.61
CA VAL A 234 -10.59 14.70 -14.50
C VAL A 234 -12.09 14.76 -14.80
N GLU A 235 -12.49 15.13 -16.02
CA GLU A 235 -13.89 15.12 -16.44
C GLU A 235 -14.49 13.71 -16.32
N ASN A 236 -13.81 12.70 -16.86
CA ASN A 236 -14.26 11.31 -16.80
C ASN A 236 -14.35 10.79 -15.35
N PHE A 237 -13.39 11.14 -14.51
CA PHE A 237 -13.40 10.74 -13.10
C PHE A 237 -14.52 11.39 -12.32
N ARG A 238 -14.79 12.68 -12.55
CA ARG A 238 -15.93 13.37 -11.92
C ARG A 238 -17.27 12.72 -12.31
N ARG A 239 -17.46 12.36 -13.59
CA ARG A 239 -18.66 11.64 -14.03
C ARG A 239 -18.77 10.26 -13.38
N CYS A 240 -17.67 9.53 -13.31
CA CYS A 240 -17.62 8.23 -12.64
C CYS A 240 -18.00 8.34 -11.15
N LEU A 241 -17.40 9.26 -10.43
CA LEU A 241 -17.69 9.45 -8.99
C LEU A 241 -19.11 9.98 -8.76
N ALA A 242 -19.60 10.90 -9.59
CA ALA A 242 -20.97 11.39 -9.52
C ALA A 242 -21.99 10.25 -9.70
N SER A 243 -21.71 9.28 -10.57
CA SER A 243 -22.57 8.12 -10.77
C SER A 243 -22.61 7.14 -9.59
N ARG A 244 -21.66 7.27 -8.65
CA ARG A 244 -21.54 6.49 -7.41
C ARG A 244 -21.98 7.25 -6.16
N ALA A 245 -22.25 8.54 -6.27
CA ALA A 245 -22.66 9.36 -5.13
C ALA A 245 -23.99 8.88 -4.54
N GLY A 246 -24.06 8.79 -3.20
CA GLY A 246 -25.27 8.39 -2.48
C GLY A 246 -25.62 6.90 -2.57
N GLY A 247 -24.78 6.07 -3.18
CA GLY A 247 -24.92 4.61 -3.17
C GLY A 247 -24.28 3.97 -1.94
N ASP A 248 -24.69 2.74 -1.61
CA ASP A 248 -24.18 1.90 -0.52
C ASP A 248 -22.90 1.10 -0.89
N TRP A 249 -22.02 1.73 -1.66
CA TRP A 249 -20.83 1.10 -2.23
C TRP A 249 -19.87 0.55 -1.17
N ASP A 250 -19.66 1.29 -0.08
CA ASP A 250 -18.79 0.87 1.02
C ASP A 250 -19.33 -0.40 1.71
N TYR A 251 -20.65 -0.49 1.90
CA TYR A 251 -21.31 -1.67 2.46
C TYR A 251 -21.12 -2.89 1.54
N ARG A 252 -21.11 -2.68 0.22
CA ARG A 252 -20.85 -3.72 -0.79
C ARG A 252 -19.35 -4.02 -0.95
N GLY A 253 -18.47 -3.31 -0.24
CA GLY A 253 -17.02 -3.46 -0.34
C GLY A 253 -16.44 -3.01 -1.69
N VAL A 254 -17.12 -2.06 -2.36
CA VAL A 254 -16.70 -1.49 -3.65
C VAL A 254 -16.07 -0.13 -3.42
N TYR A 255 -14.80 0.00 -3.79
CA TYR A 255 -14.03 1.22 -3.57
C TYR A 255 -13.73 1.94 -4.86
N THR A 256 -13.60 3.27 -4.77
CA THR A 256 -13.07 4.10 -5.85
C THR A 256 -12.11 5.10 -5.24
N TYR A 257 -10.85 5.05 -5.66
CA TYR A 257 -9.85 5.99 -5.19
C TYR A 257 -8.89 6.42 -6.31
N LEU A 258 -8.31 7.60 -6.14
CA LEU A 258 -7.30 8.11 -7.04
C LEU A 258 -5.92 7.64 -6.58
N ARG A 259 -5.08 7.24 -7.54
CA ARG A 259 -3.71 6.87 -7.31
C ARG A 259 -2.78 7.65 -8.23
N GLY A 260 -1.94 8.49 -7.62
CA GLY A 260 -0.91 9.26 -8.29
C GLY A 260 0.49 8.71 -8.04
N THR A 261 1.45 9.25 -8.77
CA THR A 261 2.88 8.95 -8.62
C THR A 261 3.67 10.25 -8.57
N TYR A 262 4.51 10.42 -7.54
CA TYR A 262 5.46 11.51 -7.51
C TYR A 262 6.86 11.04 -7.93
N THR A 263 7.62 11.96 -8.51
CA THR A 263 8.96 11.74 -9.06
C THR A 263 9.91 12.81 -8.56
N LYS A 264 11.19 12.73 -8.91
CA LYS A 264 12.16 13.80 -8.64
C LYS A 264 11.73 15.18 -9.17
N ARG A 265 10.76 15.24 -10.11
CA ARG A 265 10.29 16.50 -10.69
C ARG A 265 9.15 17.19 -9.94
N ASN A 266 8.50 16.48 -9.04
CA ASN A 266 7.40 17.01 -8.21
C ASN A 266 7.57 16.54 -6.76
N LEU A 267 8.70 16.89 -6.16
CA LEU A 267 8.96 16.63 -4.74
C LEU A 267 8.07 17.48 -3.81
N ASP A 268 7.33 18.42 -4.36
CA ASP A 268 6.26 19.18 -3.71
C ASP A 268 4.89 18.50 -3.83
N PHE A 269 4.89 17.17 -3.72
CA PHE A 269 3.70 16.31 -3.95
C PHE A 269 2.53 16.58 -2.99
N THR A 270 2.73 17.29 -1.89
CA THR A 270 1.63 17.81 -1.07
C THR A 270 0.67 18.65 -1.89
N GLU A 271 1.19 19.55 -2.75
CA GLU A 271 0.36 20.36 -3.63
C GLU A 271 -0.45 19.51 -4.61
N ASP A 272 0.12 18.41 -5.08
CA ASP A 272 -0.56 17.47 -5.96
C ASP A 272 -1.71 16.77 -5.24
N VAL A 273 -1.50 16.30 -4.00
CA VAL A 273 -2.54 15.70 -3.15
C VAL A 273 -3.65 16.70 -2.85
N LEU A 274 -3.28 17.91 -2.42
CA LEU A 274 -4.25 18.96 -2.07
C LEU A 274 -5.05 19.43 -3.29
N SER A 275 -4.41 19.52 -4.46
CA SER A 275 -5.08 19.85 -5.72
C SER A 275 -6.11 18.82 -6.14
N MET A 276 -5.81 17.52 -5.97
CA MET A 276 -6.79 16.45 -6.21
C MET A 276 -7.99 16.57 -5.26
N HIS A 277 -7.74 16.83 -3.97
CA HIS A 277 -8.82 17.04 -3.00
C HIS A 277 -9.67 18.28 -3.36
N ASP A 278 -9.04 19.40 -3.70
CA ASP A 278 -9.73 20.63 -4.10
C ASP A 278 -10.53 20.46 -5.41
N ALA A 279 -10.11 19.50 -6.26
CA ALA A 279 -10.87 19.09 -7.44
C ALA A 279 -12.10 18.20 -7.13
N GLY A 280 -12.33 17.87 -5.84
CA GLY A 280 -13.48 17.10 -5.34
C GLY A 280 -13.22 15.60 -5.18
N PHE A 281 -11.97 15.17 -5.15
CA PHE A 281 -11.60 13.77 -4.95
C PHE A 281 -11.21 13.50 -3.49
N ASN A 282 -11.97 12.66 -2.79
CA ASN A 282 -11.85 12.49 -1.34
C ASN A 282 -11.10 11.23 -0.89
N ILE A 283 -10.77 10.31 -1.77
CA ILE A 283 -10.00 9.09 -1.44
C ILE A 283 -8.78 9.05 -2.34
N LEU A 284 -7.62 9.29 -1.75
CA LEU A 284 -6.38 9.59 -2.45
C LEU A 284 -5.23 8.68 -2.00
N SER A 285 -4.37 8.33 -2.94
CA SER A 285 -3.09 7.66 -2.73
C SER A 285 -2.04 8.28 -3.66
N VAL A 286 -0.84 8.57 -3.15
CA VAL A 286 0.27 9.03 -3.98
C VAL A 286 1.52 8.24 -3.60
N GLU A 287 2.11 7.55 -4.59
CA GLU A 287 3.25 6.66 -4.40
C GLU A 287 4.55 7.26 -4.93
N PRO A 288 5.69 6.99 -4.29
CA PRO A 288 6.99 7.31 -4.85
C PRO A 288 7.22 6.52 -6.14
N VAL A 289 7.80 7.16 -7.15
CA VAL A 289 8.30 6.44 -8.32
C VAL A 289 9.44 5.51 -7.93
N VAL A 290 9.48 4.34 -8.54
CA VAL A 290 10.60 3.40 -8.38
C VAL A 290 11.21 3.13 -9.76
N LEU A 291 12.32 3.77 -10.01
CA LEU A 291 13.09 3.69 -11.26
C LEU A 291 14.57 3.58 -10.94
N LYS A 292 15.31 2.90 -11.78
CA LYS A 292 16.77 2.82 -11.76
C LYS A 292 17.32 3.51 -13.02
N ASP A 293 18.41 4.24 -12.85
CA ASP A 293 19.11 4.90 -13.97
C ASP A 293 18.20 5.85 -14.80
N SER A 294 17.33 6.59 -14.14
CA SER A 294 16.36 7.52 -14.75
C SER A 294 16.47 8.92 -14.15
N PRO A 295 16.31 10.00 -14.94
CA PRO A 295 16.27 11.37 -14.43
C PRO A 295 15.03 11.66 -13.57
N LEU A 296 14.07 10.74 -13.50
CA LEU A 296 12.88 10.80 -12.66
C LEU A 296 13.05 10.02 -11.35
N ALA A 297 14.12 9.22 -11.23
CA ALA A 297 14.36 8.39 -10.05
C ALA A 297 14.57 9.24 -8.80
N LEU A 298 14.07 8.73 -7.66
CA LEU A 298 14.33 9.28 -6.35
C LEU A 298 15.65 8.71 -5.83
N LEU A 299 16.51 9.58 -5.33
CA LEU A 299 17.84 9.25 -4.84
C LEU A 299 17.97 9.60 -3.35
N GLU A 300 19.05 9.17 -2.71
CA GLU A 300 19.33 9.51 -1.31
C GLU A 300 19.38 11.01 -1.05
N GLU A 301 19.90 11.80 -2.00
CA GLU A 301 19.95 13.27 -1.93
C GLU A 301 18.57 13.94 -1.89
N ASP A 302 17.53 13.27 -2.36
CA ASP A 302 16.15 13.78 -2.36
C ASP A 302 15.44 13.51 -1.01
N LEU A 303 15.95 12.60 -0.18
CA LEU A 303 15.33 12.16 1.06
C LEU A 303 15.04 13.28 2.07
N PRO A 304 15.93 14.26 2.31
CA PRO A 304 15.62 15.38 3.20
C PRO A 304 14.36 16.13 2.75
N ARG A 305 14.28 16.47 1.46
CA ARG A 305 13.11 17.17 0.91
C ARG A 305 11.84 16.34 0.96
N ILE A 306 11.93 15.03 0.69
CA ILE A 306 10.79 14.11 0.77
C ILE A 306 10.28 14.00 2.21
N ARG A 307 11.16 13.96 3.21
CA ARG A 307 10.77 13.94 4.62
C ARG A 307 10.03 15.20 5.02
N GLU A 308 10.56 16.38 4.68
CA GLU A 308 9.88 17.66 4.90
C GLU A 308 8.50 17.71 4.25
N GLU A 309 8.38 17.15 3.05
CA GLU A 309 7.13 17.16 2.31
C GLU A 309 6.07 16.22 2.92
N TYR A 310 6.47 15.08 3.47
CA TYR A 310 5.55 14.25 4.26
C TYR A 310 5.10 14.93 5.55
N ASP A 311 5.97 15.68 6.24
CA ASP A 311 5.60 16.48 7.41
C ASP A 311 4.59 17.56 7.03
N ARG A 312 4.82 18.23 5.91
CA ARG A 312 3.92 19.23 5.36
C ARG A 312 2.55 18.64 4.98
N LEU A 313 2.55 17.46 4.35
CA LEU A 313 1.31 16.75 4.02
C LEU A 313 0.54 16.35 5.27
N ALA A 314 1.21 15.84 6.30
CA ALA A 314 0.56 15.48 7.55
C ALA A 314 -0.06 16.70 8.26
N ALA A 315 0.65 17.83 8.29
CA ALA A 315 0.14 19.08 8.83
C ALA A 315 -1.10 19.58 8.07
N ALA A 316 -1.03 19.61 6.73
CA ALA A 316 -2.16 20.02 5.88
C ALA A 316 -3.36 19.06 5.98
N TYR A 317 -3.10 17.78 6.16
CA TYR A 317 -4.15 16.77 6.39
C TYR A 317 -4.91 17.05 7.69
N MET A 318 -4.18 17.26 8.81
CA MET A 318 -4.78 17.58 10.12
C MET A 318 -5.53 18.92 10.09
N GLU A 319 -4.97 19.96 9.45
CA GLU A 319 -5.63 21.25 9.28
C GLU A 319 -6.97 21.10 8.57
N ARG A 320 -7.00 20.40 7.42
CA ARG A 320 -8.24 20.17 6.66
C ARG A 320 -9.24 19.32 7.45
N HIS A 321 -8.78 18.33 8.20
CA HIS A 321 -9.64 17.52 9.07
C HIS A 321 -10.32 18.37 10.13
N ARG A 322 -9.58 19.18 10.89
CA ARG A 322 -10.08 20.10 11.92
C ARG A 322 -11.01 21.18 11.37
N ALA A 323 -10.80 21.58 10.12
CA ALA A 323 -11.69 22.51 9.42
C ALA A 323 -12.98 21.87 8.85
N GLY A 324 -13.25 20.59 9.13
CA GLY A 324 -14.41 19.86 8.60
C GLY A 324 -14.34 19.58 7.10
N ARG A 325 -13.16 19.68 6.50
CA ARG A 325 -12.89 19.40 5.08
C ARG A 325 -11.89 18.25 4.95
N GLY A 326 -12.02 17.21 5.79
CA GLY A 326 -11.15 16.05 5.77
C GLY A 326 -11.29 15.24 4.48
N PHE A 327 -10.24 14.51 4.13
CA PHE A 327 -10.21 13.54 3.05
C PHE A 327 -9.52 12.26 3.53
N PHE A 328 -9.71 11.15 2.83
CA PHE A 328 -9.04 9.91 3.13
C PHE A 328 -7.74 9.84 2.33
N PHE A 329 -6.61 9.85 3.03
CA PHE A 329 -5.30 9.59 2.43
C PHE A 329 -4.85 8.18 2.80
N PHE A 330 -4.80 7.29 1.83
CA PHE A 330 -4.59 5.85 2.01
C PHE A 330 -3.41 5.53 2.93
N HIS A 331 -2.30 6.28 2.78
CA HIS A 331 -1.07 6.02 3.53
C HIS A 331 -1.08 6.51 4.97
N PHE A 332 -2.02 7.37 5.33
CA PHE A 332 -2.21 7.82 6.72
C PHE A 332 -3.34 7.07 7.42
N ASN A 333 -4.06 6.22 6.70
CA ASN A 333 -5.12 5.40 7.30
C ASN A 333 -4.52 4.10 7.86
N MET A 334 -4.43 4.03 9.17
CA MET A 334 -3.85 2.92 9.93
C MET A 334 -4.74 2.62 11.12
N ASP A 335 -5.10 1.35 11.33
CA ASP A 335 -5.80 0.92 12.54
C ASP A 335 -4.78 0.67 13.65
N LEU A 336 -4.86 1.45 14.71
CA LEU A 336 -4.01 1.33 15.90
C LEU A 336 -4.65 0.51 17.02
N SER A 337 -5.95 0.17 16.92
CA SER A 337 -6.72 -0.44 18.03
C SER A 337 -6.45 -1.93 18.25
N ASN A 338 -5.97 -2.64 17.25
CA ASN A 338 -5.86 -4.11 17.30
C ASN A 338 -4.41 -4.64 17.18
N GLY A 339 -3.42 -3.77 17.22
CA GLY A 339 -2.04 -4.16 16.98
C GLY A 339 -1.79 -4.77 15.59
N PRO A 340 -0.60 -5.28 15.29
CA PRO A 340 -0.29 -5.87 14.00
C PRO A 340 -0.84 -7.30 13.88
N CYS A 341 -1.65 -7.56 12.85
CA CYS A 341 -1.92 -8.95 12.42
C CYS A 341 -0.64 -9.55 11.81
N VAL A 342 0.13 -10.28 12.60
CA VAL A 342 1.46 -10.80 12.23
C VAL A 342 1.44 -11.57 10.92
N ALA A 343 0.45 -12.45 10.72
CA ALA A 343 0.35 -13.25 9.51
C ALA A 343 0.25 -12.41 8.22
N LYS A 344 -0.44 -11.27 8.26
CA LYS A 344 -0.53 -10.32 7.14
C LYS A 344 0.71 -9.43 7.01
N ARG A 345 1.46 -9.23 8.09
CA ARG A 345 2.55 -8.26 8.13
C ARG A 345 3.93 -8.87 7.92
N LEU A 346 4.04 -10.20 7.90
CA LEU A 346 5.30 -10.87 7.60
C LEU A 346 5.73 -10.69 6.14
N SER A 347 4.84 -10.81 5.16
CA SER A 347 5.19 -10.78 3.73
C SER A 347 4.32 -9.86 2.84
N GLY A 348 3.52 -9.00 3.40
CA GLY A 348 2.75 -7.99 2.66
C GLY A 348 1.75 -8.59 1.66
N CYS A 349 2.01 -8.47 0.35
CA CYS A 349 1.02 -8.73 -0.71
C CYS A 349 0.84 -10.20 -1.10
N GLY A 350 1.67 -11.14 -0.62
CA GLY A 350 1.59 -12.55 -0.99
C GLY A 350 2.06 -12.88 -2.42
N ALA A 351 2.81 -11.97 -3.07
CA ALA A 351 3.34 -12.18 -4.42
C ALA A 351 4.12 -13.50 -4.51
N GLY A 352 3.88 -14.26 -5.59
CA GLY A 352 4.57 -15.50 -5.89
C GLY A 352 4.11 -16.74 -5.12
N HIS A 353 3.16 -16.60 -4.14
CA HIS A 353 2.64 -17.75 -3.40
C HIS A 353 1.13 -17.70 -3.10
N GLU A 354 0.53 -16.53 -2.92
CA GLU A 354 -0.91 -16.34 -2.73
C GLU A 354 -1.55 -15.44 -3.80
N TYR A 355 -0.73 -14.63 -4.44
CA TYR A 355 -1.09 -13.66 -5.47
C TYR A 355 -0.21 -13.90 -6.70
N PHE A 356 -0.82 -13.98 -7.89
CA PHE A 356 -0.14 -14.16 -9.16
C PHE A 356 -0.64 -13.17 -10.20
N ALA A 357 0.24 -12.78 -11.14
CA ALA A 357 -0.15 -12.13 -12.37
C ALA A 357 -0.27 -13.17 -13.48
N VAL A 358 -1.30 -13.03 -14.31
CA VAL A 358 -1.55 -13.85 -15.49
C VAL A 358 -1.31 -13.01 -16.73
N ALA A 359 -0.31 -13.35 -17.52
CA ALA A 359 -0.04 -12.69 -18.80
C ALA A 359 -1.14 -13.01 -19.82
N GLU A 360 -1.16 -12.30 -20.94
CA GLU A 360 -2.20 -12.44 -21.99
C GLU A 360 -2.27 -13.85 -22.61
N ASN A 361 -1.17 -14.59 -22.56
CA ASN A 361 -1.05 -15.98 -23.06
C ASN A 361 -1.32 -17.03 -21.99
N GLY A 362 -1.58 -16.63 -20.74
CA GLY A 362 -1.84 -17.52 -19.61
C GLY A 362 -0.60 -17.89 -18.76
N ASP A 363 0.56 -17.33 -19.04
CA ASP A 363 1.76 -17.49 -18.22
C ASP A 363 1.57 -16.87 -16.84
N LEU A 364 2.09 -17.54 -15.79
CA LEU A 364 2.02 -17.10 -14.40
C LEU A 364 3.33 -16.41 -13.96
N TYR A 365 3.18 -15.28 -13.27
CA TYR A 365 4.27 -14.52 -12.68
C TYR A 365 3.95 -14.15 -11.23
N PRO A 366 4.95 -13.85 -10.36
CA PRO A 366 4.71 -13.48 -8.95
C PRO A 366 3.81 -12.26 -8.78
N CYS A 367 3.93 -11.23 -9.61
CA CYS A 367 3.03 -10.09 -9.70
C CYS A 367 3.18 -9.38 -11.06
N HIS A 368 2.34 -8.38 -11.31
CA HIS A 368 2.35 -7.61 -12.56
C HIS A 368 3.71 -6.94 -12.88
N GLN A 369 4.54 -6.61 -11.86
CA GLN A 369 5.86 -6.04 -12.10
C GLN A 369 6.92 -7.06 -12.57
N PHE A 370 6.66 -8.35 -12.45
CA PHE A 370 7.54 -9.41 -12.94
C PHE A 370 7.12 -9.96 -14.31
N VAL A 371 5.98 -9.55 -14.84
CA VAL A 371 5.49 -10.00 -16.16
C VAL A 371 6.55 -9.72 -17.23
N GLY A 372 6.77 -10.70 -18.13
CA GLY A 372 7.79 -10.65 -19.18
C GLY A 372 9.21 -11.01 -18.75
N ARG A 373 9.50 -11.07 -17.43
CA ARG A 373 10.83 -11.47 -16.93
C ARG A 373 10.93 -12.98 -16.86
N LYS A 374 11.58 -13.62 -17.85
CA LYS A 374 11.68 -15.09 -17.98
C LYS A 374 12.12 -15.81 -16.70
N ARG A 375 13.03 -15.20 -15.92
CA ARG A 375 13.52 -15.75 -14.64
C ARG A 375 12.39 -15.97 -13.61
N TYR A 376 11.31 -15.21 -13.71
CA TYR A 376 10.21 -15.21 -12.75
C TYR A 376 8.92 -15.87 -13.29
N LYS A 377 9.00 -16.60 -14.40
CA LYS A 377 7.88 -17.38 -14.89
C LYS A 377 7.64 -18.58 -13.97
N LEU A 378 6.49 -18.63 -13.33
CA LEU A 378 6.12 -19.67 -12.36
C LEU A 378 5.49 -20.93 -13.00
N GLY A 379 5.01 -20.81 -14.23
CA GLY A 379 4.25 -21.83 -14.93
C GLY A 379 3.16 -21.21 -15.80
N SER A 380 2.00 -21.88 -15.91
CA SER A 380 0.86 -21.38 -16.67
C SER A 380 -0.48 -21.72 -15.98
N ILE A 381 -1.56 -21.02 -16.39
CA ILE A 381 -2.91 -21.39 -15.92
C ILE A 381 -3.36 -22.78 -16.41
N TYR A 382 -2.66 -23.38 -17.37
CA TYR A 382 -2.96 -24.69 -17.95
C TYR A 382 -2.25 -25.81 -17.20
N ASP A 383 -0.97 -25.63 -16.91
CA ASP A 383 -0.08 -26.62 -16.25
C ASP A 383 0.02 -26.40 -14.74
N GLY A 384 -0.49 -25.27 -14.24
CA GLY A 384 -0.32 -24.87 -12.86
C GLY A 384 1.03 -24.18 -12.60
N VAL A 385 1.38 -24.05 -11.32
CA VAL A 385 2.70 -23.58 -10.88
C VAL A 385 3.67 -24.74 -10.99
N THR A 386 4.56 -24.69 -11.97
CA THR A 386 5.55 -25.74 -12.28
C THR A 386 6.95 -25.45 -11.74
N ASP A 387 7.22 -24.20 -11.39
CA ASP A 387 8.46 -23.83 -10.72
C ASP A 387 8.36 -24.17 -9.22
N GLU A 388 9.28 -25.01 -8.74
CA GLU A 388 9.30 -25.51 -7.36
C GLU A 388 10.13 -24.61 -6.42
N GLU A 389 10.99 -23.73 -6.96
CA GLU A 389 11.92 -22.89 -6.20
C GLU A 389 11.35 -21.50 -5.90
N LEU A 390 10.70 -20.87 -6.89
CA LEU A 390 10.21 -19.48 -6.77
C LEU A 390 9.13 -19.31 -5.68
N PRO A 391 8.07 -20.15 -5.56
CA PRO A 391 7.06 -19.93 -4.55
C PRO A 391 7.60 -19.97 -3.11
N PRO A 392 8.45 -20.96 -2.70
CA PRO A 392 9.08 -20.91 -1.38
C PRO A 392 10.03 -19.73 -1.24
N TYR A 393 10.82 -19.36 -2.28
CA TYR A 393 11.71 -18.20 -2.25
C TYR A 393 10.94 -16.91 -1.93
N PHE A 394 9.79 -16.67 -2.57
CA PHE A 394 8.94 -15.52 -2.27
C PHE A 394 8.31 -15.60 -0.87
N ARG A 395 7.82 -16.74 -0.45
CA ARG A 395 7.19 -16.93 0.86
C ARG A 395 8.18 -16.70 2.00
N GLU A 396 9.39 -17.26 1.88
CA GLU A 396 10.43 -17.13 2.88
C GLU A 396 11.10 -15.76 2.90
N SER A 397 10.87 -14.94 1.86
CA SER A 397 11.38 -13.57 1.81
C SER A 397 10.50 -12.60 2.63
N HIS A 398 10.23 -12.94 3.90
CA HIS A 398 9.47 -12.15 4.84
C HIS A 398 10.36 -11.27 5.74
N VAL A 399 9.77 -10.37 6.52
CA VAL A 399 10.49 -9.34 7.29
C VAL A 399 11.56 -9.89 8.24
N LEU A 400 11.37 -11.10 8.80
CA LEU A 400 12.33 -11.69 9.73
C LEU A 400 13.50 -12.41 9.01
N ASN A 401 13.40 -12.63 7.70
CA ASN A 401 14.41 -13.27 6.86
C ASN A 401 15.10 -12.32 5.87
N LYS A 402 14.62 -11.09 5.74
CA LYS A 402 15.24 -10.06 4.89
C LYS A 402 16.33 -9.32 5.64
N GLU A 403 17.43 -8.99 4.92
CA GLU A 403 18.49 -8.13 5.46
C GLU A 403 17.90 -6.84 6.05
N LYS A 404 18.41 -6.39 7.20
CA LYS A 404 18.03 -5.15 7.89
C LYS A 404 16.55 -5.08 8.34
N CYS A 405 15.65 -5.92 7.79
CA CYS A 405 14.22 -5.86 8.15
C CYS A 405 13.95 -6.44 9.54
N ALA A 406 14.63 -7.51 9.93
CA ALA A 406 14.43 -8.15 11.23
C ALA A 406 14.71 -7.21 12.42
N ASP A 407 15.63 -6.27 12.23
CA ASP A 407 16.02 -5.28 13.26
C ASP A 407 15.29 -3.93 13.10
N CYS A 408 14.51 -3.74 12.03
CA CYS A 408 13.86 -2.48 11.71
C CYS A 408 12.59 -2.26 12.55
N TRP A 409 12.41 -1.07 13.11
CA TRP A 409 11.19 -0.72 13.83
C TRP A 409 9.92 -0.79 12.96
N ALA A 410 10.03 -0.43 11.68
CA ALA A 410 8.90 -0.41 10.76
C ALA A 410 8.47 -1.81 10.27
N ARG A 411 9.14 -2.90 10.69
CA ARG A 411 9.00 -4.25 10.12
C ARG A 411 7.56 -4.73 9.98
N PHE A 412 6.75 -4.59 11.01
CA PHE A 412 5.37 -5.06 11.02
C PHE A 412 4.35 -4.10 10.39
N PHE A 413 4.76 -2.89 10.03
CA PHE A 413 3.94 -1.93 9.28
C PHE A 413 4.34 -1.87 7.80
N CYS A 414 5.62 -2.06 7.48
CA CYS A 414 6.16 -2.08 6.12
C CYS A 414 6.01 -3.44 5.43
N SER A 415 6.01 -4.55 6.20
CA SER A 415 5.97 -5.93 5.68
C SER A 415 7.13 -6.27 4.72
N GLY A 416 8.31 -5.65 4.92
CA GLY A 416 9.53 -5.96 4.16
C GLY A 416 9.63 -5.31 2.78
N GLY A 417 8.78 -4.35 2.45
CA GLY A 417 8.78 -3.61 1.19
C GLY A 417 8.39 -4.44 -0.03
N CYS A 418 8.53 -3.86 -1.21
CA CYS A 418 8.16 -4.50 -2.48
C CYS A 418 9.27 -5.42 -2.99
N HIS A 419 8.95 -6.67 -3.29
CA HIS A 419 9.87 -7.65 -3.86
C HIS A 419 10.40 -7.21 -5.24
N ALA A 420 9.55 -6.61 -6.08
CA ALA A 420 9.96 -6.15 -7.40
C ALA A 420 10.93 -4.97 -7.33
N ASN A 421 10.76 -4.07 -6.35
CA ASN A 421 11.69 -2.98 -6.13
C ASN A 421 13.05 -3.52 -5.65
N ALA A 422 13.05 -4.47 -4.72
CA ALA A 422 14.26 -5.14 -4.24
C ALA A 422 15.02 -5.83 -5.40
N ASP A 423 14.32 -6.59 -6.24
CA ASP A 423 14.89 -7.20 -7.42
C ASP A 423 15.46 -6.19 -8.43
N LEU A 424 14.75 -5.08 -8.67
CA LEU A 424 15.19 -4.03 -9.60
C LEU A 424 16.55 -3.44 -9.21
N PHE A 425 16.76 -3.19 -7.92
CA PHE A 425 17.98 -2.55 -7.42
C PHE A 425 19.13 -3.54 -7.15
N HIS A 426 18.81 -4.71 -6.62
CA HIS A 426 19.78 -5.65 -6.09
C HIS A 426 19.83 -7.02 -6.82
N GLY A 427 18.86 -7.34 -7.69
CA GLY A 427 18.72 -8.67 -8.28
C GLY A 427 18.35 -9.77 -7.27
N ASP A 428 17.97 -9.38 -6.05
CA ASP A 428 17.60 -10.27 -4.95
C ASP A 428 16.41 -9.66 -4.17
N ILE A 429 15.29 -10.37 -4.12
CA ILE A 429 14.07 -9.90 -3.44
C ILE A 429 14.21 -9.80 -1.92
N ARG A 430 15.27 -10.37 -1.33
CA ARG A 430 15.57 -10.34 0.11
C ARG A 430 16.35 -9.09 0.53
N LYS A 431 16.92 -8.36 -0.41
CA LYS A 431 17.66 -7.11 -0.16
C LYS A 431 16.73 -5.90 -0.36
N PRO A 432 16.32 -5.21 0.72
CA PRO A 432 15.40 -4.09 0.59
C PRO A 432 16.00 -2.94 -0.22
N TYR A 433 15.15 -2.23 -0.95
CA TYR A 433 15.51 -0.98 -1.63
C TYR A 433 15.59 0.16 -0.61
N GLU A 434 16.80 0.68 -0.36
CA GLU A 434 17.11 1.56 0.79
C GLU A 434 16.37 2.89 0.74
N VAL A 435 16.35 3.58 -0.40
CA VAL A 435 15.62 4.86 -0.54
C VAL A 435 14.13 4.64 -0.26
N GLY A 436 13.56 3.53 -0.76
CA GLY A 436 12.19 3.15 -0.47
C GLY A 436 11.95 2.86 1.02
N CYS A 437 12.94 2.30 1.73
CA CYS A 437 12.85 2.08 3.18
C CYS A 437 12.75 3.40 3.95
N GLU A 438 13.59 4.38 3.62
CA GLU A 438 13.60 5.68 4.29
C GLU A 438 12.31 6.48 4.03
N ILE A 439 11.81 6.44 2.79
CA ILE A 439 10.52 7.03 2.44
C ILE A 439 9.37 6.36 3.23
N GLN A 440 9.38 5.03 3.29
CA GLN A 440 8.35 4.27 4.01
C GLN A 440 8.38 4.53 5.52
N LYS A 441 9.56 4.63 6.14
CA LYS A 441 9.70 4.97 7.55
C LYS A 441 9.08 6.34 7.84
N LYS A 442 9.44 7.37 7.07
CA LYS A 442 8.89 8.71 7.26
C LYS A 442 7.37 8.75 7.07
N ARG A 443 6.87 8.07 6.04
CA ARG A 443 5.44 7.95 5.78
C ARG A 443 4.69 7.28 6.94
N LEU A 444 5.31 6.27 7.57
CA LEU A 444 4.76 5.59 8.74
C LEU A 444 4.76 6.48 9.98
N GLU A 445 5.83 7.25 10.24
CA GLU A 445 5.84 8.23 11.33
C GLU A 445 4.69 9.23 11.19
N CYS A 446 4.49 9.78 9.97
CA CYS A 446 3.36 10.67 9.69
C CYS A 446 2.00 9.99 9.88
N ALA A 447 1.86 8.72 9.49
CA ALA A 447 0.63 7.96 9.69
C ALA A 447 0.34 7.71 11.18
N LEU A 448 1.35 7.31 11.95
CA LEU A 448 1.25 7.11 13.40
C LEU A 448 0.86 8.42 14.10
N TYR A 449 1.53 9.53 13.78
CA TYR A 449 1.21 10.86 14.28
C TYR A 449 -0.24 11.26 14.01
N VAL A 450 -0.68 11.15 12.75
CA VAL A 450 -2.04 11.52 12.35
C VAL A 450 -3.08 10.68 13.08
N GLN A 451 -2.91 9.36 13.14
CA GLN A 451 -3.90 8.47 13.76
C GLN A 451 -3.93 8.63 15.29
N ALA A 452 -2.78 8.81 15.93
CA ALA A 452 -2.71 9.05 17.37
C ALA A 452 -3.43 10.35 17.77
N LEU A 453 -3.19 11.44 17.03
CA LEU A 453 -3.88 12.72 17.32
C LEU A 453 -5.39 12.66 17.04
N LEU A 454 -5.81 12.01 15.95
CA LEU A 454 -7.23 11.82 15.66
C LEU A 454 -7.94 10.99 16.74
N ALA A 455 -7.26 10.01 17.33
CA ALA A 455 -7.79 9.23 18.44
C ALA A 455 -7.98 10.11 19.71
N LEU A 456 -6.96 10.89 20.08
CA LEU A 456 -7.02 11.82 21.22
C LEU A 456 -8.13 12.87 21.04
N GLU A 457 -8.20 13.53 19.89
CA GLU A 457 -9.23 14.54 19.60
C GLU A 457 -10.65 13.95 19.69
N LYS A 458 -10.81 12.69 19.30
CA LYS A 458 -12.09 11.98 19.44
C LYS A 458 -12.46 11.67 20.90
N GLU A 459 -11.48 11.26 21.70
CA GLU A 459 -11.66 11.00 23.13
C GLU A 459 -12.05 12.29 23.88
N GLU A 460 -11.36 13.39 23.63
CA GLU A 460 -11.67 14.71 24.19
C GLU A 460 -13.11 15.16 23.83
N GLN A 461 -13.54 14.96 22.58
CA GLN A 461 -14.89 15.29 22.14
C GLN A 461 -15.94 14.43 22.86
N VAL A 462 -15.68 13.14 23.09
CA VAL A 462 -16.58 12.27 23.85
C VAL A 462 -16.66 12.69 25.31
N GLN A 463 -15.54 13.02 25.94
CA GLN A 463 -15.49 13.50 27.32
C GLN A 463 -16.20 14.85 27.50
N ALA A 464 -16.04 15.76 26.54
CA ALA A 464 -16.72 17.06 26.57
C ALA A 464 -18.24 16.98 26.34
N ALA A 465 -18.72 15.87 25.76
CA ALA A 465 -20.14 15.62 25.50
C ALA A 465 -20.89 14.88 26.66
N LEU A 466 -20.11 14.34 27.63
CA LEU A 466 -20.62 13.68 28.85
C LEU A 466 -20.74 14.70 30.00
#